data_75afe70e6df297e4dedfaab4a0aceea7
#
_entry.id   75afe70e6df297e4dedfaab4a0aceea7
#
_cell.length_a   1.000
_cell.length_b   1.000
_cell.length_c   1.000
_cell.angle_alpha   90.00
_cell.angle_beta   90.00
_cell.angle_gamma   90.00
#
_symmetry.space_group_name_H-M   'P 1'
#
loop_
_entity.id
_entity.type
_entity.pdbx_description
1 polymer ?
#
loop_
_entity_poly.entity_id
_entity_poly.type
_entity_poly.pdbx_seq_one_letter_code
_entity_poly.pdbx_strand_id
1 'polypeptide(L)'
;SWLLIQSLETLSLRVEKHSNNALKVAEFLQSHPKVKKVSYPGLKGDKYYDKAQKYFKNGLASGLISFEVSSFEEAKKVIDSAKLFSIVVNIGDSKSLIVHPASTTHSQMNEEDLLKAGVTPVTVRLSIGLEDSADLIEDLNQALNK
;
A
#
# COMPACT_ATOMS: atom_id res chain seq x y z
N SER A 1 -20.48 2.41 -21.54
CA SER A 1 -21.11 2.97 -20.33
C SER A 1 -21.72 1.90 -19.41
N TRP A 2 -22.33 0.84 -19.94
CA TRP A 2 -22.97 -0.23 -19.15
C TRP A 2 -22.00 -0.89 -18.15
N LEU A 3 -20.80 -1.26 -18.57
CA LEU A 3 -19.77 -1.83 -17.68
C LEU A 3 -19.38 -0.89 -16.55
N LEU A 4 -19.32 0.41 -16.80
CA LEU A 4 -19.01 1.41 -15.77
C LEU A 4 -20.14 1.52 -14.75
N ILE A 5 -21.39 1.58 -15.22
CA ILE A 5 -22.56 1.63 -14.33
C ILE A 5 -22.62 0.40 -13.43
N GLN A 6 -22.45 -0.79 -14.02
CA GLN A 6 -22.45 -2.04 -13.28
C GLN A 6 -21.31 -2.11 -12.25
N SER A 7 -20.13 -1.59 -12.59
CA SER A 7 -19.00 -1.53 -11.65
C SER A 7 -19.25 -0.58 -10.48
N LEU A 8 -20.04 0.48 -10.67
CA LEU A 8 -20.38 1.43 -9.60
C LEU A 8 -21.31 0.83 -8.55
N GLU A 9 -22.16 -0.14 -8.90
CA GLU A 9 -23.11 -0.76 -7.97
C GLU A 9 -22.42 -1.42 -6.76
N THR A 10 -21.21 -1.94 -6.93
CA THR A 10 -20.44 -2.60 -5.87
C THR A 10 -19.26 -1.76 -5.36
N LEU A 11 -19.10 -0.51 -5.82
CA LEU A 11 -17.94 0.30 -5.49
C LEU A 11 -17.78 0.53 -3.98
N SER A 12 -18.88 0.85 -3.28
CA SER A 12 -18.84 1.08 -1.83
C SER A 12 -18.37 -0.15 -1.05
N LEU A 13 -18.85 -1.33 -1.43
CA LEU A 13 -18.44 -2.61 -0.81
C LEU A 13 -16.95 -2.88 -1.04
N ARG A 14 -16.46 -2.65 -2.26
CA ARG A 14 -15.05 -2.83 -2.59
C ARG A 14 -14.15 -1.84 -1.82
N VAL A 15 -14.51 -0.56 -1.80
CA VAL A 15 -13.72 0.46 -1.08
C VAL A 15 -13.68 0.18 0.43
N GLU A 16 -14.77 -0.28 1.01
CA GLU A 16 -14.79 -0.70 2.42
C GLU A 16 -13.87 -1.89 2.66
N LYS A 17 -13.91 -2.91 1.80
CA LYS A 17 -13.02 -4.07 1.91
C LYS A 17 -11.55 -3.69 1.72
N HIS A 18 -11.22 -2.86 0.71
CA HIS A 18 -9.87 -2.33 0.51
C HIS A 18 -9.33 -1.63 1.76
N SER A 19 -10.13 -0.73 2.33
CA SER A 19 -9.71 0.07 3.49
C SER A 19 -9.53 -0.79 4.75
N ASN A 20 -10.43 -1.74 4.99
CA ASN A 20 -10.33 -2.67 6.12
C ASN A 20 -9.12 -3.60 5.99
N ASN A 21 -8.86 -4.12 4.80
CA ASN A 21 -7.67 -4.91 4.52
C ASN A 21 -6.40 -4.08 4.69
N ALA A 22 -6.39 -2.85 4.16
CA ALA A 22 -5.24 -1.96 4.25
C ALA A 22 -4.90 -1.61 5.71
N LEU A 23 -5.90 -1.38 6.56
CA LEU A 23 -5.64 -1.13 7.97
C LEU A 23 -4.92 -2.31 8.64
N LYS A 24 -5.40 -3.54 8.44
CA LYS A 24 -4.78 -4.75 9.01
C LYS A 24 -3.35 -4.96 8.50
N VAL A 25 -3.13 -4.77 7.20
CA VAL A 25 -1.80 -4.87 6.59
C VAL A 25 -0.87 -3.78 7.14
N ALA A 26 -1.36 -2.54 7.30
CA ALA A 26 -0.57 -1.45 7.83
C ALA A 26 -0.20 -1.65 9.31
N GLU A 27 -1.11 -2.18 10.13
CA GLU A 27 -0.84 -2.56 11.52
C GLU A 27 0.22 -3.66 11.61
N PHE A 28 0.14 -4.68 10.76
CA PHE A 28 1.16 -5.72 10.65
C PHE A 28 2.53 -5.12 10.28
N LEU A 29 2.59 -4.31 9.23
CA LEU A 29 3.83 -3.68 8.78
C LEU A 29 4.43 -2.78 9.86
N GLN A 30 3.60 -2.04 10.61
CA GLN A 30 4.07 -1.18 11.70
C GLN A 30 4.74 -1.96 12.83
N SER A 31 4.32 -3.19 13.07
CA SER A 31 4.89 -4.08 14.10
C SER A 31 6.10 -4.90 13.61
N HIS A 32 6.38 -4.92 12.31
CA HIS A 32 7.40 -5.79 11.73
C HIS A 32 8.82 -5.20 11.89
N PRO A 33 9.82 -5.96 12.42
CA PRO A 33 11.14 -5.42 12.76
C PRO A 33 11.96 -4.91 11.57
N LYS A 34 11.72 -5.42 10.37
CA LYS A 34 12.41 -4.99 9.13
C LYS A 34 11.78 -3.74 8.48
N VAL A 35 10.62 -3.31 8.94
CA VAL A 35 9.95 -2.10 8.46
C VAL A 35 10.35 -0.92 9.32
N LYS A 36 10.85 0.14 8.69
CA LYS A 36 11.34 1.34 9.38
C LYS A 36 10.25 2.38 9.57
N LYS A 37 9.33 2.46 8.62
CA LYS A 37 8.27 3.44 8.63
C LYS A 37 7.08 2.93 7.83
N VAL A 38 5.87 3.22 8.29
CA VAL A 38 4.63 3.00 7.54
C VAL A 38 3.91 4.32 7.41
N SER A 39 3.40 4.62 6.24
CA SER A 39 2.56 5.78 5.97
C SER A 39 1.21 5.30 5.48
N TYR A 40 0.21 5.44 6.35
CA TYR A 40 -1.18 5.10 6.08
C TYR A 40 -2.11 5.93 6.98
N PRO A 41 -2.97 6.79 6.41
CA PRO A 41 -3.80 7.71 7.20
C PRO A 41 -4.82 7.03 8.13
N GLY A 42 -5.06 5.73 7.97
CA GLY A 42 -5.92 4.95 8.87
C GLY A 42 -5.22 4.46 10.14
N LEU A 43 -3.88 4.55 10.24
CA LEU A 43 -3.12 4.15 11.42
C LEU A 43 -3.17 5.24 12.50
N LYS A 44 -3.47 4.84 13.74
CA LYS A 44 -3.30 5.73 14.89
C LYS A 44 -1.84 6.17 15.00
N GLY A 45 -1.64 7.49 15.07
CA GLY A 45 -0.28 8.08 15.12
C GLY A 45 0.27 8.50 13.75
N ASP A 46 -0.37 8.18 12.64
CA ASP A 46 -0.06 8.81 11.36
C ASP A 46 -0.43 10.30 11.40
N LYS A 47 0.42 11.15 10.81
CA LYS A 47 0.26 12.61 10.79
C LYS A 47 -1.07 13.10 10.18
N TYR A 48 -1.72 12.25 9.40
CA TYR A 48 -2.98 12.56 8.73
C TYR A 48 -4.18 11.80 9.31
N TYR A 49 -4.01 11.05 10.40
CA TYR A 49 -5.06 10.24 11.01
C TYR A 49 -6.31 11.07 11.33
N ASP A 50 -6.16 12.19 12.04
CA ASP A 50 -7.30 13.05 12.43
C ASP A 50 -8.02 13.62 11.20
N LYS A 51 -7.28 13.96 10.14
CA LYS A 51 -7.87 14.42 8.89
C LYS A 51 -8.64 13.30 8.21
N ALA A 52 -8.10 12.08 8.21
CA ALA A 52 -8.78 10.92 7.64
C ALA A 52 -10.09 10.63 8.39
N GLN A 53 -10.08 10.67 9.72
CA GLN A 53 -11.29 10.49 10.53
C GLN A 53 -12.34 11.58 10.27
N LYS A 54 -11.90 12.81 10.01
CA LYS A 54 -12.79 13.95 9.78
C LYS A 54 -13.42 13.96 8.38
N TYR A 55 -12.65 13.61 7.35
CA TYR A 55 -13.05 13.84 5.96
C TYR A 55 -13.47 12.59 5.21
N PHE A 56 -13.01 11.40 5.62
CA PHE A 56 -13.43 10.15 5.01
C PHE A 56 -14.62 9.55 5.74
N LYS A 57 -15.58 9.05 4.97
CA LYS A 57 -16.75 8.37 5.54
C LYS A 57 -16.30 7.18 6.41
N ASN A 58 -16.73 7.15 7.64
CA ASN A 58 -16.39 6.11 8.62
C ASN A 58 -14.89 5.92 8.87
N GLY A 59 -14.07 6.94 8.60
CA GLY A 59 -12.61 6.86 8.75
C GLY A 59 -11.91 5.91 7.78
N LEU A 60 -12.58 5.49 6.69
CA LEU A 60 -12.03 4.57 5.69
C LEU A 60 -10.95 5.27 4.85
N ALA A 61 -9.69 4.97 5.14
CA ALA A 61 -8.55 5.73 4.65
C ALA A 61 -7.92 5.23 3.34
N SER A 62 -8.70 4.54 2.50
CA SER A 62 -8.29 3.96 1.21
C SER A 62 -7.52 2.63 1.30
N GLY A 63 -7.15 2.09 0.12
CA GLY A 63 -6.35 0.87 -0.02
C GLY A 63 -4.86 1.12 -0.28
N LEU A 64 -4.37 2.37 -0.22
CA LEU A 64 -2.97 2.70 -0.52
C LEU A 64 -2.15 2.80 0.76
N ILE A 65 -1.04 2.04 0.79
CA ILE A 65 -0.05 2.06 1.86
C ILE A 65 1.32 2.31 1.24
N SER A 66 2.17 3.06 1.91
CA SER A 66 3.60 3.04 1.64
C SER A 66 4.38 2.70 2.90
N PHE A 67 5.46 1.94 2.74
CA PHE A 67 6.37 1.63 3.84
C PHE A 67 7.82 1.71 3.37
N GLU A 68 8.73 1.87 4.32
CA GLU A 68 10.15 1.96 4.08
C GLU A 68 10.87 0.80 4.78
N VAL A 69 11.85 0.24 4.07
CA VAL A 69 12.78 -0.77 4.60
C VAL A 69 14.18 -0.16 4.77
N SER A 70 15.20 -0.95 5.14
CA SER A 70 16.52 -0.39 5.49
C SER A 70 17.36 -0.03 4.26
N SER A 71 17.16 -0.67 3.10
CA SER A 71 17.95 -0.44 1.90
C SER A 71 17.15 -0.65 0.61
N PHE A 72 17.70 -0.15 -0.51
CA PHE A 72 17.15 -0.39 -1.84
C PHE A 72 17.11 -1.89 -2.18
N GLU A 73 18.17 -2.62 -1.83
CA GLU A 73 18.25 -4.06 -2.06
C GLU A 73 17.16 -4.83 -1.29
N GLU A 74 16.86 -4.42 -0.06
CA GLU A 74 15.75 -4.97 0.71
C GLU A 74 14.40 -4.65 0.06
N ALA A 75 14.19 -3.42 -0.41
CA ALA A 75 12.96 -3.05 -1.11
C ALA A 75 12.77 -3.91 -2.37
N LYS A 76 13.82 -4.07 -3.17
CA LYS A 76 13.80 -4.93 -4.36
C LYS A 76 13.52 -6.38 -3.99
N LYS A 77 14.18 -6.89 -2.98
CA LYS A 77 14.03 -8.28 -2.52
C LYS A 77 12.59 -8.57 -2.05
N VAL A 78 11.97 -7.66 -1.31
CA VAL A 78 10.57 -7.77 -0.89
C VAL A 78 9.64 -7.87 -2.10
N ILE A 79 9.83 -7.00 -3.09
CA ILE A 79 9.01 -7.00 -4.31
C ILE A 79 9.18 -8.27 -5.12
N ASP A 80 10.43 -8.70 -5.34
CA ASP A 80 10.73 -9.91 -6.12
C ASP A 80 10.30 -11.20 -5.40
N SER A 81 10.12 -11.14 -4.08
CA SER A 81 9.73 -12.28 -3.24
C SER A 81 8.24 -12.41 -2.99
N ALA A 82 7.46 -11.35 -3.24
CA ALA A 82 6.02 -11.38 -3.14
C ALA A 82 5.42 -12.37 -4.17
N LYS A 83 4.44 -13.15 -3.75
CA LYS A 83 3.82 -14.21 -4.56
C LYS A 83 2.37 -13.92 -4.90
N LEU A 84 1.66 -13.33 -3.96
CA LEU A 84 0.25 -12.97 -4.09
C LEU A 84 0.10 -11.58 -4.71
N PHE A 85 0.96 -10.64 -4.32
CA PHE A 85 0.97 -9.30 -4.89
C PHE A 85 1.49 -9.31 -6.32
N SER A 86 0.78 -8.62 -7.21
CA SER A 86 1.23 -8.42 -8.60
C SER A 86 2.09 -7.17 -8.72
N ILE A 87 3.19 -7.25 -9.48
CA ILE A 87 4.08 -6.11 -9.75
C ILE A 87 3.49 -5.30 -10.89
N VAL A 88 2.54 -4.43 -10.58
CA VAL A 88 1.83 -3.58 -11.55
C VAL A 88 1.50 -2.23 -10.92
N VAL A 89 1.52 -1.18 -11.73
CA VAL A 89 1.13 0.17 -11.32
C VAL A 89 -0.35 0.38 -11.59
N ASN A 90 -1.15 0.33 -10.55
CA ASN A 90 -2.59 0.67 -10.58
C ASN A 90 -3.07 1.08 -9.18
N ILE A 91 -4.31 1.55 -9.06
CA ILE A 91 -4.96 1.95 -7.81
C ILE A 91 -6.41 1.45 -7.85
N GLY A 92 -6.84 0.80 -6.75
CA GLY A 92 -8.22 0.35 -6.61
C GLY A 92 -8.56 -0.92 -7.40
N ASP A 93 -7.54 -1.66 -7.83
CA ASP A 93 -7.71 -2.97 -8.43
C ASP A 93 -8.23 -3.97 -7.40
N SER A 94 -9.01 -4.97 -7.85
CA SER A 94 -9.46 -6.08 -7.00
C SER A 94 -8.29 -6.93 -6.50
N LYS A 95 -7.18 -6.96 -7.24
CA LYS A 95 -5.92 -7.61 -6.86
C LYS A 95 -5.02 -6.66 -6.08
N SER A 96 -4.31 -7.20 -5.13
CA SER A 96 -3.27 -6.46 -4.41
C SER A 96 -2.02 -6.30 -5.27
N LEU A 97 -1.50 -5.08 -5.29
CA LEU A 97 -0.37 -4.68 -6.13
C LEU A 97 0.77 -4.16 -5.27
N ILE A 98 2.00 -4.41 -5.73
CA ILE A 98 3.23 -3.95 -5.09
C ILE A 98 4.13 -3.29 -6.13
N VAL A 99 4.70 -2.14 -5.80
CA VAL A 99 5.64 -1.44 -6.69
C VAL A 99 6.74 -0.73 -5.90
N HIS A 100 7.89 -0.52 -6.56
CA HIS A 100 8.96 0.37 -6.12
C HIS A 100 8.82 1.71 -6.84
N PRO A 101 8.27 2.76 -6.22
CA PRO A 101 7.96 4.01 -6.92
C PRO A 101 9.19 4.66 -7.56
N ALA A 102 10.33 4.67 -6.88
CA ALA A 102 11.54 5.32 -7.36
C ALA A 102 12.07 4.71 -8.67
N SER A 103 11.91 3.40 -8.90
CA SER A 103 12.36 2.75 -10.13
C SER A 103 11.27 2.57 -11.20
N THR A 104 10.03 2.93 -10.90
CA THR A 104 8.89 2.74 -11.80
C THR A 104 8.20 4.07 -12.12
N THR A 105 7.25 4.50 -11.29
CA THR A 105 6.42 5.68 -11.54
C THR A 105 7.19 7.01 -11.46
N HIS A 106 8.32 7.04 -10.78
CA HIS A 106 9.14 8.22 -10.57
C HIS A 106 10.57 8.07 -11.12
N SER A 107 10.79 7.09 -12.02
CA SER A 107 12.13 6.77 -12.57
C SER A 107 12.78 7.91 -13.37
N GLN A 108 12.03 8.93 -13.80
CA GLN A 108 12.52 10.09 -14.53
C GLN A 108 12.79 11.30 -13.61
N MET A 109 12.50 11.19 -12.31
CA MET A 109 12.71 12.26 -11.34
C MET A 109 14.14 12.18 -10.77
N ASN A 110 14.73 13.35 -10.50
CA ASN A 110 16.00 13.43 -9.76
C ASN A 110 15.76 13.20 -8.26
N GLU A 111 16.84 13.02 -7.49
CA GLU A 111 16.74 12.72 -6.05
C GLU A 111 16.03 13.81 -5.25
N GLU A 112 16.21 15.09 -5.59
CA GLU A 112 15.54 16.20 -4.91
C GLU A 112 14.02 16.18 -5.13
N ASP A 113 13.59 15.90 -6.36
CA ASP A 113 12.18 15.85 -6.71
C ASP A 113 11.51 14.60 -6.12
N LEU A 114 12.23 13.47 -6.04
CA LEU A 114 11.77 12.27 -5.33
C LEU A 114 11.51 12.58 -3.85
N LEU A 115 12.45 13.24 -3.18
CA LEU A 115 12.29 13.62 -1.77
C LEU A 115 11.13 14.59 -1.56
N LYS A 116 10.93 15.58 -2.45
CA LYS A 116 9.78 16.50 -2.41
C LYS A 116 8.45 15.75 -2.62
N ALA A 117 8.43 14.71 -3.45
CA ALA A 117 7.28 13.83 -3.65
C ALA A 117 7.05 12.86 -2.49
N GLY A 118 7.95 12.83 -1.49
CA GLY A 118 7.86 11.90 -0.36
C GLY A 118 8.21 10.46 -0.72
N VAL A 119 8.95 10.27 -1.80
CA VAL A 119 9.41 8.96 -2.29
C VAL A 119 10.91 8.84 -2.04
N THR A 120 11.33 7.76 -1.39
CA THR A 120 12.74 7.45 -1.18
C THR A 120 13.12 6.18 -1.93
N PRO A 121 14.41 5.92 -2.19
CA PRO A 121 14.84 4.66 -2.82
C PRO A 121 14.50 3.40 -2.03
N VAL A 122 14.12 3.55 -0.76
CA VAL A 122 13.74 2.43 0.14
C VAL A 122 12.22 2.28 0.31
N THR A 123 11.43 3.09 -0.42
CA THR A 123 9.97 3.09 -0.33
C THR A 123 9.37 1.97 -1.18
N VAL A 124 8.49 1.19 -0.57
CA VAL A 124 7.61 0.24 -1.25
C VAL A 124 6.18 0.74 -1.13
N ARG A 125 5.42 0.71 -2.23
CA ARG A 125 4.01 1.09 -2.26
C ARG A 125 3.15 -0.13 -2.54
N LEU A 126 2.09 -0.26 -1.75
CA LEU A 126 1.03 -1.27 -1.91
C LEU A 126 -0.27 -0.62 -2.35
N SER A 127 -0.99 -1.28 -3.24
CA SER A 127 -2.41 -1.05 -3.48
C SER A 127 -3.15 -2.30 -3.06
N ILE A 128 -3.81 -2.24 -1.92
CA ILE A 128 -4.43 -3.40 -1.29
C ILE A 128 -5.75 -3.74 -1.97
N GLY A 129 -5.90 -5.00 -2.34
CA GLY A 129 -7.07 -5.55 -3.03
C GLY A 129 -8.13 -6.15 -2.11
N LEU A 130 -8.89 -7.09 -2.65
CA LEU A 130 -10.06 -7.70 -2.01
C LEU A 130 -9.77 -9.08 -1.39
N GLU A 131 -8.55 -9.59 -1.53
CA GLU A 131 -8.11 -10.88 -1.01
C GLU A 131 -8.32 -10.98 0.50
N ASP A 132 -8.16 -12.17 1.07
CA ASP A 132 -8.15 -12.31 2.53
C ASP A 132 -6.96 -11.58 3.12
N SER A 133 -7.19 -10.83 4.17
CA SER A 133 -6.13 -10.03 4.82
C SER A 133 -5.06 -10.89 5.48
N ALA A 134 -5.37 -12.13 5.89
CA ALA A 134 -4.39 -13.05 6.46
C ALA A 134 -3.42 -13.54 5.38
N ASP A 135 -3.92 -13.84 4.18
CA ASP A 135 -3.09 -14.26 3.04
C ASP A 135 -2.15 -13.13 2.59
N LEU A 136 -2.65 -11.88 2.57
CA LEU A 136 -1.83 -10.71 2.25
C LEU A 136 -0.70 -10.50 3.28
N ILE A 137 -1.01 -10.66 4.56
CA ILE A 137 -0.04 -10.54 5.64
C ILE A 137 0.99 -11.67 5.57
N GLU A 138 0.56 -12.91 5.31
CA GLU A 138 1.46 -14.05 5.18
C GLU A 138 2.43 -13.86 4.01
N ASP A 139 1.95 -13.39 2.86
CA ASP A 139 2.79 -13.12 1.69
C ASP A 139 3.83 -12.02 1.97
N LEU A 140 3.42 -10.91 2.59
CA LEU A 140 4.36 -9.85 3.00
C LEU A 140 5.36 -10.33 4.06
N ASN A 141 4.92 -11.10 5.02
CA ASN A 141 5.79 -11.64 6.06
C ASN A 141 6.87 -12.57 5.47
N GLN A 142 6.50 -13.47 4.55
CA GLN A 142 7.49 -14.33 3.90
C GLN A 142 8.43 -13.52 3.00
N ALA A 143 7.95 -12.46 2.32
CA ALA A 143 8.76 -11.61 1.47
C ALA A 143 9.76 -10.77 2.28
N LEU A 144 9.35 -10.23 3.43
CA LEU A 144 10.21 -9.47 4.34
C LEU A 144 11.26 -10.34 5.01
N ASN A 145 10.98 -11.62 5.26
CA ASN A 145 11.89 -12.53 5.99
C ASN A 145 12.90 -13.26 5.10
N LYS A 146 12.81 -13.13 3.80
CA LYS A 146 13.83 -13.60 2.87
C LYS A 146 15.05 -12.69 2.86
#